data_005119f7819aba6ec96cf2d042678865
#
_entry.id   005119f7819aba6ec96cf2d042678865
#
_cell.length_a   1.000
_cell.length_b   1.000
_cell.length_c   1.000
_cell.angle_alpha   90.00
_cell.angle_beta   90.00
_cell.angle_gamma   90.00
#
_symmetry.space_group_name_H-M   'P 1'
#
loop_
_entity.id
_entity.type
_entity.pdbx_description
1 polymer ?
#
loop_
_entity_poly.entity_id
_entity_poly.type
_entity_poly.pdbx_seq_one_letter_code
_entity_poly.pdbx_strand_id
1 'polypeptide(L)'
;MIKVLVDIGFLNDAPNSVFDKATSWKEATKQVLGATSSDEKDLHWAIASKTKFPNNDERDRLLSGLRWIGLFSDEQTIPRGNALDTLCATLEQKMQYGPGERDLVMLQHKFEIENKDGSKETRTSTLCEYGNEVSSAMARTVGIPCGVAVKQVLDGTISKTVCLSISFSLSNLY
;
A
#
# COMPACT_ATOMS: atom_id res chain seq x y z
N MET A 1 3.40 8.41 2.79
CA MET A 1 4.45 7.34 2.82
C MET A 1 4.91 6.94 1.42
N ILE A 2 4.06 6.38 0.55
CA ILE A 2 4.45 5.89 -0.80
C ILE A 2 5.24 6.95 -1.60
N LYS A 3 4.73 8.19 -1.67
CA LYS A 3 5.44 9.26 -2.37
C LYS A 3 6.87 9.46 -1.86
N VAL A 4 7.09 9.41 -0.55
CA VAL A 4 8.44 9.53 0.03
C VAL A 4 9.32 8.38 -0.44
N LEU A 5 8.84 7.14 -0.40
CA LEU A 5 9.58 5.96 -0.87
C LEU A 5 9.95 6.07 -2.37
N VAL A 6 9.06 6.65 -3.20
CA VAL A 6 9.37 6.96 -4.61
C VAL A 6 10.48 8.01 -4.70
N ASP A 7 10.32 9.14 -4.01
CA ASP A 7 11.24 10.28 -4.08
C ASP A 7 12.65 9.90 -3.62
N ILE A 8 12.77 9.00 -2.64
CA ILE A 8 14.06 8.52 -2.13
C ILE A 8 14.62 7.29 -2.87
N GLY A 9 13.90 6.73 -3.86
CA GLY A 9 14.38 5.68 -4.75
C GLY A 9 14.15 4.24 -4.27
N PHE A 10 13.39 4.02 -3.17
CA PHE A 10 13.13 2.67 -2.65
C PHE A 10 12.04 1.89 -3.41
N LEU A 11 11.32 2.52 -4.34
CA LEU A 11 10.39 1.83 -5.23
C LEU A 11 10.96 1.63 -6.64
N ASN A 12 12.28 1.64 -6.79
CA ASN A 12 12.96 1.35 -8.04
C ASN A 12 13.25 -0.15 -8.14
N ASP A 13 12.80 -0.78 -9.23
CA ASP A 13 12.97 -2.19 -9.57
C ASP A 13 14.22 -2.47 -10.42
N ALA A 14 14.95 -1.42 -10.83
CA ALA A 14 16.21 -1.59 -11.57
C ALA A 14 17.25 -2.30 -10.72
N PRO A 15 18.06 -3.21 -11.33
CA PRO A 15 19.14 -3.88 -10.63
C PRO A 15 20.06 -2.90 -9.92
N ASN A 16 20.40 -3.19 -8.67
CA ASN A 16 21.25 -2.33 -7.85
C ASN A 16 22.15 -3.18 -6.94
N SER A 17 23.46 -3.10 -7.16
CA SER A 17 24.45 -3.90 -6.48
C SER A 17 24.50 -3.76 -4.95
N VAL A 18 23.93 -2.69 -4.41
CA VAL A 18 23.72 -2.51 -2.96
C VAL A 18 22.91 -3.66 -2.37
N PHE A 19 21.98 -4.22 -3.15
CA PHE A 19 21.04 -5.25 -2.74
C PHE A 19 21.39 -6.66 -3.25
N ASP A 20 22.59 -6.85 -3.77
CA ASP A 20 23.10 -8.18 -4.17
C ASP A 20 23.56 -9.00 -2.95
N LYS A 21 23.93 -8.34 -1.86
CA LYS A 21 24.41 -8.95 -0.61
C LYS A 21 23.69 -8.34 0.59
N ALA A 22 23.62 -9.11 1.67
CA ALA A 22 23.13 -8.61 2.94
C ALA A 22 24.01 -7.45 3.44
N THR A 23 23.37 -6.34 3.78
CA THR A 23 23.97 -5.16 4.38
C THR A 23 23.02 -4.58 5.41
N SER A 24 23.47 -3.69 6.30
CA SER A 24 22.52 -3.05 7.23
C SER A 24 21.60 -2.08 6.49
N TRP A 25 20.35 -1.97 6.95
CA TRP A 25 19.38 -1.06 6.34
C TRP A 25 19.88 0.39 6.33
N LYS A 26 20.52 0.86 7.39
CA LYS A 26 21.08 2.22 7.41
C LYS A 26 22.17 2.44 6.36
N GLU A 27 23.01 1.44 6.10
CA GLU A 27 24.06 1.54 5.07
C GLU A 27 23.46 1.46 3.65
N ALA A 28 22.48 0.56 3.44
CA ALA A 28 21.72 0.50 2.19
C ALA A 28 21.01 1.85 1.92
N THR A 29 20.37 2.41 2.93
CA THR A 29 19.68 3.71 2.85
C THR A 29 20.65 4.83 2.52
N LYS A 30 21.82 4.87 3.17
CA LYS A 30 22.88 5.83 2.85
C LYS A 30 23.26 5.75 1.37
N GLN A 31 23.50 4.54 0.85
CA GLN A 31 23.92 4.35 -0.54
C GLN A 31 22.83 4.74 -1.55
N VAL A 32 21.58 4.34 -1.30
CA VAL A 32 20.43 4.72 -2.16
C VAL A 32 20.21 6.23 -2.17
N LEU A 33 20.36 6.88 -1.01
CA LEU A 33 20.23 8.34 -0.90
C LEU A 33 21.43 9.11 -1.45
N GLY A 34 22.61 8.48 -1.53
CA GLY A 34 23.87 9.17 -1.77
C GLY A 34 24.27 10.05 -0.59
N ALA A 35 23.92 9.65 0.64
CA ALA A 35 24.26 10.39 1.85
C ALA A 35 25.74 10.19 2.23
N THR A 36 26.29 11.16 2.95
CA THR A 36 27.70 11.14 3.38
C THR A 36 27.94 10.20 4.56
N SER A 37 26.93 10.03 5.42
CA SER A 37 26.98 9.18 6.61
C SER A 37 25.72 8.33 6.72
N SER A 38 25.83 7.20 7.43
CA SER A 38 24.69 6.35 7.82
C SER A 38 24.08 6.76 9.16
N ASP A 39 24.51 7.86 9.77
CA ASP A 39 23.90 8.41 10.95
C ASP A 39 22.46 8.88 10.64
N GLU A 40 21.53 8.58 11.53
CA GLU A 40 20.11 8.83 11.30
C GLU A 40 19.82 10.31 11.00
N LYS A 41 20.55 11.24 11.61
CA LYS A 41 20.40 12.67 11.34
C LYS A 41 20.76 13.04 9.90
N ASP A 42 21.86 12.48 9.39
CA ASP A 42 22.31 12.72 8.02
C ASP A 42 21.37 12.07 7.01
N LEU A 43 20.85 10.87 7.32
CA LEU A 43 19.82 10.21 6.50
C LEU A 43 18.53 11.04 6.47
N HIS A 44 18.08 11.59 7.60
CA HIS A 44 16.92 12.48 7.65
C HIS A 44 17.12 13.74 6.80
N TRP A 45 18.31 14.34 6.87
CA TRP A 45 18.63 15.49 6.05
C TRP A 45 18.64 15.13 4.55
N ALA A 46 19.23 14.01 4.18
CA ALA A 46 19.25 13.53 2.80
C ALA A 46 17.84 13.25 2.27
N ILE A 47 16.95 12.68 3.09
CA ILE A 47 15.54 12.48 2.75
C ILE A 47 14.85 13.85 2.55
N ALA A 48 15.05 14.78 3.47
CA ALA A 48 14.44 16.10 3.40
C ALA A 48 14.92 16.92 2.19
N SER A 49 16.11 16.64 1.65
CA SER A 49 16.61 17.27 0.43
C SER A 49 15.93 16.72 -0.85
N LYS A 50 15.44 15.49 -0.81
CA LYS A 50 14.83 14.80 -1.97
C LYS A 50 13.30 14.91 -1.99
N THR A 51 12.66 15.10 -0.84
CA THR A 51 11.20 15.13 -0.72
C THR A 51 10.73 16.41 -0.04
N LYS A 52 9.56 16.92 -0.48
CA LYS A 52 8.94 18.10 0.14
C LYS A 52 7.90 17.65 1.15
N PHE A 53 8.00 18.15 2.38
CA PHE A 53 7.01 17.93 3.41
C PHE A 53 6.10 19.15 3.54
N PRO A 54 4.77 18.98 3.68
CA PRO A 54 3.85 20.10 3.84
C PRO A 54 4.10 20.92 5.12
N ASN A 55 4.49 20.23 6.20
CA ASN A 55 4.80 20.81 7.52
C ASN A 55 5.69 19.85 8.33
N ASN A 56 6.11 20.30 9.51
CA ASN A 56 6.99 19.52 10.39
C ASN A 56 6.31 18.26 10.96
N ASP A 57 5.03 18.34 11.32
CA ASP A 57 4.30 17.22 11.90
C ASP A 57 4.20 16.06 10.89
N GLU A 58 3.91 16.38 9.63
CA GLU A 58 3.87 15.38 8.57
C GLU A 58 5.25 14.80 8.27
N ARG A 59 6.30 15.60 8.30
CA ARG A 59 7.68 15.13 8.20
C ARG A 59 7.98 14.12 9.30
N ASP A 60 7.71 14.46 10.55
CA ASP A 60 8.05 13.65 11.71
C ASP A 60 7.23 12.35 11.71
N ARG A 61 5.97 12.41 11.29
CA ARG A 61 5.12 11.23 11.08
C ARG A 61 5.69 10.30 10.01
N LEU A 62 6.13 10.84 8.89
CA LEU A 62 6.69 10.06 7.78
C LEU A 62 8.05 9.46 8.14
N LEU A 63 8.93 10.23 8.79
CA LEU A 63 10.22 9.72 9.28
C LEU A 63 10.04 8.62 10.33
N SER A 64 9.04 8.74 11.22
CA SER A 64 8.68 7.69 12.17
C SER A 64 8.23 6.41 11.46
N GLY A 65 7.47 6.53 10.36
CA GLY A 65 7.09 5.40 9.53
C GLY A 65 8.29 4.72 8.84
N LEU A 66 9.24 5.49 8.30
CA LEU A 66 10.48 4.95 7.71
C LEU A 66 11.34 4.25 8.77
N ARG A 67 11.38 4.77 10.01
CA ARG A 67 12.04 4.12 11.14
C ARG A 67 11.37 2.80 11.49
N TRP A 68 10.03 2.76 11.50
CA TRP A 68 9.28 1.53 11.76
C TRP A 68 9.54 0.45 10.69
N ILE A 69 9.65 0.84 9.41
CA ILE A 69 10.06 -0.06 8.33
C ILE A 69 11.44 -0.64 8.60
N GLY A 70 12.33 0.14 9.22
CA GLY A 70 13.68 -0.26 9.59
C GLY A 70 14.77 0.41 8.76
N LEU A 71 14.47 1.41 7.92
CA LEU A 71 15.45 2.02 7.00
C LEU A 71 16.65 2.69 7.70
N PHE A 72 16.55 2.94 9.00
CA PHE A 72 17.63 3.53 9.82
C PHE A 72 18.26 2.52 10.78
N SER A 73 17.91 1.22 10.65
CA SER A 73 18.34 0.19 11.59
C SER A 73 19.64 -0.49 11.16
N ASP A 74 20.24 -1.20 12.12
CA ASP A 74 21.36 -2.12 11.89
C ASP A 74 20.92 -3.51 11.43
N GLU A 75 19.59 -3.75 11.32
CA GLU A 75 19.05 -5.00 10.79
C GLU A 75 19.58 -5.26 9.38
N GLN A 76 19.86 -6.52 9.08
CA GLN A 76 20.36 -6.90 7.76
C GLN A 76 19.24 -6.95 6.74
N THR A 77 19.52 -6.43 5.54
CA THR A 77 18.63 -6.56 4.39
C THR A 77 18.52 -8.02 3.93
N ILE A 78 17.38 -8.38 3.36
CA ILE A 78 17.21 -9.65 2.63
C ILE A 78 17.48 -9.35 1.15
N PRO A 79 18.65 -9.76 0.61
CA PRO A 79 19.05 -9.38 -0.75
C PRO A 79 18.04 -9.87 -1.79
N ARG A 80 17.64 -8.99 -2.71
CA ARG A 80 16.77 -9.29 -3.85
C ARG A 80 17.24 -8.64 -5.15
N GLY A 81 18.47 -8.06 -5.19
CA GLY A 81 19.05 -7.47 -6.38
C GLY A 81 18.53 -6.07 -6.74
N ASN A 82 17.52 -5.57 -6.07
CA ASN A 82 17.00 -4.20 -6.24
C ASN A 82 16.34 -3.67 -4.96
N ALA A 83 16.06 -2.36 -4.96
CA ALA A 83 15.52 -1.67 -3.78
C ALA A 83 14.09 -2.10 -3.47
N LEU A 84 13.22 -2.19 -4.48
CA LEU A 84 11.82 -2.51 -4.33
C LEU A 84 11.61 -3.90 -3.74
N ASP A 85 12.20 -4.93 -4.35
CA ASP A 85 12.01 -6.32 -3.92
C ASP A 85 12.62 -6.59 -2.55
N THR A 86 13.77 -5.94 -2.24
CA THR A 86 14.39 -6.01 -0.92
C THR A 86 13.51 -5.37 0.15
N LEU A 87 12.90 -4.22 -0.15
CA LEU A 87 11.93 -3.58 0.74
C LEU A 87 10.68 -4.45 0.93
N CYS A 88 10.14 -5.02 -0.15
CA CYS A 88 8.98 -5.91 -0.11
C CYS A 88 9.24 -7.13 0.78
N ALA A 89 10.42 -7.77 0.66
CA ALA A 89 10.78 -8.90 1.51
C ALA A 89 10.79 -8.55 3.02
N THR A 90 11.23 -7.34 3.37
CA THR A 90 11.19 -6.88 4.77
C THR A 90 9.78 -6.54 5.22
N LEU A 91 8.98 -5.90 4.36
CA LEU A 91 7.58 -5.60 4.69
C LEU A 91 6.76 -6.88 4.85
N GLU A 92 6.98 -7.88 4.02
CA GLU A 92 6.35 -9.20 4.13
C GLU A 92 6.59 -9.80 5.51
N GLN A 93 7.85 -9.81 5.99
CA GLN A 93 8.16 -10.31 7.33
C GLN A 93 7.50 -9.51 8.46
N LYS A 94 7.44 -8.17 8.32
CA LYS A 94 6.89 -7.29 9.37
C LYS A 94 5.36 -7.24 9.37
N MET A 95 4.70 -7.58 8.26
CA MET A 95 3.27 -7.36 8.06
C MET A 95 2.47 -8.66 7.88
N GLN A 96 3.12 -9.82 7.86
CA GLN A 96 2.40 -11.09 7.83
C GLN A 96 1.66 -11.35 9.14
N TYR A 97 0.51 -11.98 9.05
CA TYR A 97 -0.27 -12.37 10.23
C TYR A 97 0.40 -13.51 10.98
N GLY A 98 0.39 -13.43 12.30
CA GLY A 98 0.79 -14.50 13.19
C GLY A 98 -0.28 -15.61 13.32
N PRO A 99 0.07 -16.73 13.96
CA PRO A 99 -0.89 -17.81 14.22
C PRO A 99 -2.12 -17.30 15.01
N GLY A 100 -3.32 -17.53 14.48
CA GLY A 100 -4.58 -17.12 15.10
C GLY A 100 -4.98 -15.66 14.84
N GLU A 101 -4.13 -14.86 14.21
CA GLU A 101 -4.49 -13.50 13.78
C GLU A 101 -5.39 -13.55 12.54
N ARG A 102 -6.28 -12.58 12.46
CA ARG A 102 -7.23 -12.42 11.35
C ARG A 102 -7.20 -11.00 10.84
N ASP A 103 -7.32 -10.84 9.53
CA ASP A 103 -7.50 -9.53 8.94
C ASP A 103 -8.92 -8.98 9.18
N LEU A 104 -9.03 -7.67 9.15
CA LEU A 104 -10.28 -6.93 9.16
C LEU A 104 -10.32 -6.04 7.92
N VAL A 105 -11.38 -6.15 7.14
CA VAL A 105 -11.71 -5.19 6.09
C VAL A 105 -12.88 -4.34 6.54
N MET A 106 -12.68 -3.04 6.63
CA MET A 106 -13.73 -2.07 6.90
C MET A 106 -13.77 -1.05 5.77
N LEU A 107 -14.89 -0.98 5.06
CA LEU A 107 -15.14 -0.02 4.01
C LEU A 107 -16.40 0.77 4.34
N GLN A 108 -16.32 2.09 4.29
CA GLN A 108 -17.46 2.95 4.43
C GLN A 108 -17.55 3.90 3.24
N HIS A 109 -18.65 3.83 2.53
CA HIS A 109 -19.00 4.79 1.48
C HIS A 109 -20.03 5.79 2.03
N LYS A 110 -19.77 7.06 1.80
CA LYS A 110 -20.71 8.14 2.06
C LYS A 110 -21.05 8.80 0.72
N PHE A 111 -22.32 8.73 0.35
CA PHE A 111 -22.84 9.34 -0.88
C PHE A 111 -23.61 10.59 -0.52
N GLU A 112 -23.25 11.71 -1.12
CA GLU A 112 -24.05 12.94 -1.09
C GLU A 112 -24.80 13.00 -2.42
N ILE A 113 -26.12 12.84 -2.36
CA ILE A 113 -26.97 12.71 -3.53
C ILE A 113 -27.79 13.99 -3.67
N GLU A 114 -27.74 14.59 -4.86
CA GLU A 114 -28.63 15.67 -5.24
C GLU A 114 -29.70 15.12 -6.18
N ASN A 115 -30.95 15.16 -5.74
CA ASN A 115 -32.09 14.68 -6.49
C ASN A 115 -32.50 15.69 -7.57
N LYS A 116 -33.32 15.26 -8.55
CA LYS A 116 -33.81 16.11 -9.65
C LYS A 116 -34.62 17.30 -9.20
N ASP A 117 -35.22 17.22 -8.01
CA ASP A 117 -36.00 18.29 -7.37
C ASP A 117 -35.13 19.28 -6.59
N GLY A 118 -33.81 19.10 -6.59
CA GLY A 118 -32.84 19.93 -5.86
C GLY A 118 -32.68 19.54 -4.38
N SER A 119 -33.43 18.56 -3.88
CA SER A 119 -33.22 18.05 -2.52
C SER A 119 -31.92 17.29 -2.39
N LYS A 120 -31.28 17.37 -1.20
CA LYS A 120 -30.01 16.68 -0.91
C LYS A 120 -30.22 15.64 0.16
N GLU A 121 -29.69 14.46 -0.05
CA GLU A 121 -29.67 13.41 0.96
C GLU A 121 -28.26 12.81 1.09
N THR A 122 -27.98 12.25 2.27
CA THR A 122 -26.76 11.50 2.51
C THR A 122 -27.10 10.03 2.72
N ARG A 123 -26.46 9.15 1.96
CA ARG A 123 -26.53 7.70 2.17
C ARG A 123 -25.17 7.16 2.55
N THR A 124 -25.16 6.21 3.48
CA THR A 124 -23.94 5.49 3.86
C THR A 124 -24.10 4.00 3.61
N SER A 125 -23.02 3.38 3.17
CA SER A 125 -22.90 1.92 3.08
C SER A 125 -21.63 1.50 3.80
N THR A 126 -21.72 0.57 4.75
CA THR A 126 -20.59 0.12 5.54
C THR A 126 -20.46 -1.40 5.41
N LEU A 127 -19.28 -1.84 5.02
CA LEU A 127 -18.85 -3.24 5.06
C LEU A 127 -17.86 -3.39 6.22
N CYS A 128 -18.07 -4.38 7.06
CA CYS A 128 -17.12 -4.78 8.10
C CYS A 128 -17.01 -6.30 8.08
N GLU A 129 -15.87 -6.84 7.67
CA GLU A 129 -15.66 -8.26 7.45
C GLU A 129 -14.37 -8.71 8.11
N TYR A 130 -14.43 -9.81 8.87
CA TYR A 130 -13.27 -10.44 9.50
C TYR A 130 -12.86 -11.68 8.72
N GLY A 131 -11.54 -11.89 8.59
CA GLY A 131 -11.00 -13.15 8.12
C GLY A 131 -11.38 -14.33 9.02
N ASN A 132 -11.22 -15.53 8.51
CA ASN A 132 -11.38 -16.78 9.25
C ASN A 132 -10.23 -17.73 8.93
N GLU A 133 -10.25 -18.93 9.51
CA GLU A 133 -9.21 -19.96 9.31
C GLU A 133 -9.06 -20.44 7.85
N VAL A 134 -10.11 -20.28 7.03
CA VAL A 134 -10.15 -20.76 5.64
C VAL A 134 -9.70 -19.66 4.66
N SER A 135 -10.09 -18.41 4.91
CA SER A 135 -9.80 -17.31 3.99
C SER A 135 -9.74 -15.96 4.72
N SER A 136 -8.87 -15.09 4.25
CA SER A 136 -8.82 -13.71 4.72
C SER A 136 -10.08 -12.92 4.30
N ALA A 137 -10.42 -11.89 5.05
CA ALA A 137 -11.49 -10.95 4.66
C ALA A 137 -11.14 -10.27 3.33
N MET A 138 -9.87 -9.89 3.13
CA MET A 138 -9.39 -9.31 1.88
C MET A 138 -9.61 -10.27 0.70
N ALA A 139 -9.27 -11.56 0.85
CA ALA A 139 -9.46 -12.56 -0.21
C ALA A 139 -10.94 -12.69 -0.60
N ARG A 140 -11.86 -12.69 0.37
CA ARG A 140 -13.30 -12.78 0.10
C ARG A 140 -13.86 -11.50 -0.51
N THR A 141 -13.52 -10.35 0.02
CA THR A 141 -14.05 -9.05 -0.45
C THR A 141 -13.53 -8.65 -1.83
N VAL A 142 -12.42 -9.23 -2.28
CA VAL A 142 -11.88 -9.07 -3.64
C VAL A 142 -12.30 -10.25 -4.55
N GLY A 143 -12.11 -11.47 -4.10
CA GLY A 143 -12.33 -12.67 -4.92
C GLY A 143 -13.80 -12.91 -5.28
N ILE A 144 -14.73 -12.70 -4.34
CA ILE A 144 -16.17 -12.89 -4.62
C ILE A 144 -16.67 -11.92 -5.70
N PRO A 145 -16.45 -10.59 -5.60
CA PRO A 145 -16.83 -9.65 -6.66
C PRO A 145 -16.17 -9.98 -8.00
N CYS A 146 -14.91 -10.40 -8.01
CA CYS A 146 -14.23 -10.84 -9.21
C CYS A 146 -14.93 -12.06 -9.84
N GLY A 147 -15.24 -13.08 -9.05
CA GLY A 147 -15.98 -14.27 -9.53
C GLY A 147 -17.37 -13.93 -10.08
N VAL A 148 -18.10 -13.02 -9.41
CA VAL A 148 -19.38 -12.51 -9.90
C VAL A 148 -19.22 -11.80 -11.24
N ALA A 149 -18.23 -10.93 -11.38
CA ALA A 149 -17.95 -10.21 -12.63
C ALA A 149 -17.59 -11.19 -13.77
N VAL A 150 -16.74 -12.18 -13.51
CA VAL A 150 -16.40 -13.24 -14.49
C VAL A 150 -17.67 -13.98 -14.94
N LYS A 151 -18.53 -14.39 -14.00
CA LYS A 151 -19.80 -15.03 -14.33
C LYS A 151 -20.66 -14.15 -15.23
N GLN A 152 -20.80 -12.86 -14.91
CA GLN A 152 -21.58 -11.91 -15.71
C GLN A 152 -21.03 -11.70 -17.13
N VAL A 153 -19.72 -11.79 -17.31
CA VAL A 153 -19.09 -11.77 -18.64
C VAL A 153 -19.42 -13.06 -19.40
N LEU A 154 -19.32 -14.21 -18.74
CA LEU A 154 -19.57 -15.51 -19.37
C LEU A 154 -21.03 -15.74 -19.76
N ASP A 155 -21.98 -15.23 -18.99
CA ASP A 155 -23.42 -15.31 -19.31
C ASP A 155 -23.93 -14.18 -20.21
N GLY A 156 -23.03 -13.26 -20.64
CA GLY A 156 -23.35 -12.17 -21.56
C GLY A 156 -24.02 -10.95 -20.93
N THR A 157 -24.22 -10.93 -19.61
CA THR A 157 -24.79 -9.78 -18.91
C THR A 157 -23.89 -8.55 -19.05
N ILE A 158 -22.56 -8.76 -19.04
CA ILE A 158 -21.54 -7.75 -19.37
C ILE A 158 -20.96 -8.10 -20.74
N SER A 159 -21.36 -7.37 -21.78
CA SER A 159 -20.93 -7.60 -23.17
C SER A 159 -20.01 -6.50 -23.74
N LYS A 160 -19.72 -5.45 -22.98
CA LYS A 160 -18.86 -4.35 -23.43
C LYS A 160 -17.38 -4.75 -23.38
N THR A 161 -16.66 -4.52 -24.47
CA THR A 161 -15.24 -4.88 -24.67
C THR A 161 -14.25 -3.78 -24.26
N VAL A 162 -14.56 -3.00 -23.23
CA VAL A 162 -13.69 -1.90 -22.74
C VAL A 162 -13.35 -2.11 -21.28
N CYS A 163 -12.23 -1.53 -20.85
CA CYS A 163 -11.97 -1.35 -19.42
C CYS A 163 -13.14 -0.59 -18.78
N LEU A 164 -14.03 -1.32 -18.11
CA LEU A 164 -15.12 -0.72 -17.37
C LEU A 164 -14.60 -0.43 -15.97
N SER A 165 -14.58 0.84 -15.58
CA SER A 165 -14.71 1.19 -14.18
C SER A 165 -16.04 0.60 -13.69
N ILE A 166 -16.00 -0.31 -12.73
CA ILE A 166 -17.18 -1.00 -12.22
C ILE A 166 -18.01 0.02 -11.42
N SER A 167 -18.81 0.79 -12.10
CA SER A 167 -19.95 1.47 -11.50
C SER A 167 -21.07 0.44 -11.41
N PHE A 168 -21.14 -0.30 -10.30
CA PHE A 168 -22.30 -1.15 -10.03
C PHE A 168 -23.54 -0.28 -9.90
N SER A 169 -24.37 -0.26 -10.91
CA SER A 169 -25.76 0.15 -10.75
C SER A 169 -26.46 -0.93 -9.92
N LEU A 170 -26.76 -0.63 -8.67
CA LEU A 170 -27.51 -1.49 -7.75
C LEU A 170 -28.96 -1.79 -8.22
N SER A 171 -29.37 -1.27 -9.38
CA SER A 171 -30.73 -1.42 -9.90
C SER A 171 -31.07 -2.82 -10.45
N ASN A 172 -30.13 -3.77 -10.50
CA ASN A 172 -30.37 -5.11 -11.03
C ASN A 172 -30.15 -6.25 -10.01
N LEU A 173 -30.23 -5.93 -8.71
CA LEU A 173 -30.08 -6.92 -7.63
C LEU A 173 -31.38 -7.20 -6.86
N TYR A 174 -32.56 -6.85 -7.45
CA TYR A 174 -33.89 -7.26 -6.93
C TYR A 174 -34.71 -7.92 -8.02
#